data_4a2ea0b86fc444ec43259119dcde3e0e
#
_entry.id   4a2ea0b86fc444ec43259119dcde3e0e
#
_cell.length_a   1.000
_cell.length_b   1.000
_cell.length_c   1.000
_cell.angle_alpha   90.00
_cell.angle_beta   90.00
_cell.angle_gamma   90.00
#
_symmetry.space_group_name_H-M   'P 1'
#
loop_
_entity.id
_entity.type
_entity.pdbx_description
1 polymer ?
#
loop_
_entity_poly.entity_id
_entity_poly.type
_entity_poly.pdbx_seq_one_letter_code
_entity_poly.pdbx_strand_id
1 'polypeptide(L)'
;MVATLFAAWLAASGTPTLVYDYRGIGGSRPPTLRGFDATVEDWGRLDCSGALAWLETRYPAAERLVVGHSVGGFVTGLSTVGARIDRLLLVGAHSGFYGDYASRARPWMYVLWHVLMPALTRVVGYFPGRRLGLLEDLPRGAALQWAGRRHPDFRDDDDLRLPDGRLDLAR
;
A
#
# COMPACT_ATOMS: atom_id res chain seq x y z
N MET A 1 8.12 9.72 -8.01
CA MET A 1 9.25 10.68 -8.01
C MET A 1 10.03 10.67 -6.69
N VAL A 2 9.44 10.94 -5.52
CA VAL A 2 10.19 10.95 -4.23
C VAL A 2 10.82 9.60 -3.91
N ALA A 3 10.08 8.50 -4.00
CA ALA A 3 10.60 7.16 -3.75
C ALA A 3 11.78 6.80 -4.66
N THR A 4 11.71 7.17 -5.94
CA THR A 4 12.78 6.92 -6.91
C THR A 4 14.05 7.71 -6.60
N LEU A 5 13.91 8.99 -6.18
CA LEU A 5 15.05 9.82 -5.78
C LEU A 5 15.72 9.28 -4.52
N PHE A 6 14.93 8.87 -3.53
CA PHE A 6 15.46 8.27 -2.30
C PHE A 6 16.17 6.93 -2.58
N ALA A 7 15.58 6.10 -3.44
CA ALA A 7 16.20 4.85 -3.86
C ALA A 7 17.53 5.06 -4.62
N ALA A 8 17.58 6.07 -5.50
CA ALA A 8 18.80 6.44 -6.19
C ALA A 8 19.91 6.91 -5.23
N TRP A 9 19.53 7.67 -4.20
CA TRP A 9 20.47 8.10 -3.15
C TRP A 9 21.00 6.90 -2.35
N LEU A 10 20.14 5.97 -1.95
CA LEU A 10 20.55 4.73 -1.26
C LEU A 10 21.51 3.91 -2.13
N ALA A 11 21.16 3.72 -3.40
CA ALA A 11 22.00 2.99 -4.35
C ALA A 11 23.39 3.65 -4.52
N ALA A 12 23.43 4.99 -4.63
CA ALA A 12 24.70 5.75 -4.68
C ALA A 12 25.52 5.64 -3.38
N SER A 13 24.85 5.37 -2.25
CA SER A 13 25.49 5.12 -0.95
C SER A 13 25.88 3.65 -0.73
N GLY A 14 25.84 2.83 -1.78
CA GLY A 14 26.27 1.42 -1.72
C GLY A 14 25.18 0.45 -1.24
N THR A 15 23.94 0.89 -1.12
CA THR A 15 22.79 0.03 -0.74
C THR A 15 21.96 -0.31 -1.97
N PRO A 16 22.05 -1.54 -2.52
CA PRO A 16 21.23 -1.96 -3.66
C PRO A 16 19.74 -1.81 -3.30
N THR A 17 18.98 -1.14 -4.16
CA THR A 17 17.58 -0.78 -3.85
C THR A 17 16.67 -1.18 -4.99
N LEU A 18 15.62 -1.95 -4.67
CA LEU A 18 14.54 -2.29 -5.60
C LEU A 18 13.38 -1.31 -5.39
N VAL A 19 12.93 -0.69 -6.47
CA VAL A 19 11.67 0.07 -6.53
C VAL A 19 10.79 -0.62 -7.57
N TYR A 20 9.53 -0.81 -7.24
CA TYR A 20 8.57 -1.43 -8.14
C TYR A 20 7.24 -0.69 -8.11
N ASP A 21 6.47 -0.81 -9.17
CA ASP A 21 5.12 -0.28 -9.26
C ASP A 21 4.10 -1.39 -9.00
N TYR A 22 3.11 -1.11 -8.19
CA TYR A 22 1.98 -2.03 -8.01
C TYR A 22 1.21 -2.22 -9.32
N ARG A 23 0.59 -3.37 -9.50
CA ARG A 23 -0.29 -3.61 -10.66
C ARG A 23 -1.35 -2.51 -10.80
N GLY A 24 -1.45 -1.96 -11.96
CA GLY A 24 -2.34 -0.85 -12.28
C GLY A 24 -1.78 0.55 -11.99
N ILE A 25 -0.55 0.67 -11.46
CA ILE A 25 0.11 1.93 -11.10
C ILE A 25 1.39 2.09 -11.93
N GLY A 26 1.80 3.33 -12.20
CA GLY A 26 3.07 3.67 -12.83
C GLY A 26 3.33 2.91 -14.13
N GLY A 27 4.50 2.25 -14.23
CA GLY A 27 4.89 1.42 -15.36
C GLY A 27 4.16 0.08 -15.45
N SER A 28 3.53 -0.36 -14.34
CA SER A 28 2.70 -1.58 -14.29
C SER A 28 1.23 -1.31 -14.63
N ARG A 29 0.91 -0.11 -15.14
CA ARG A 29 -0.43 0.27 -15.53
C ARG A 29 -0.76 -0.27 -16.93
N PRO A 30 -1.91 -0.97 -17.13
CA PRO A 30 -2.39 -1.33 -18.45
C PRO A 30 -2.83 -0.08 -19.24
N PRO A 31 -3.00 -0.17 -20.55
CA PRO A 31 -3.47 0.95 -21.38
C PRO A 31 -4.78 1.59 -20.89
N THR A 32 -5.65 0.80 -20.29
CA THR A 32 -6.88 1.27 -19.62
C THR A 32 -7.06 0.58 -18.27
N LEU A 33 -7.52 1.33 -17.26
CA LEU A 33 -7.93 0.77 -15.97
C LEU A 33 -9.41 0.31 -15.96
N ARG A 34 -10.18 0.59 -17.02
CA ARG A 34 -11.55 0.07 -17.12
C ARG A 34 -11.51 -1.44 -17.26
N GLY A 35 -12.21 -2.13 -16.36
CA GLY A 35 -12.22 -3.60 -16.32
C GLY A 35 -10.97 -4.22 -15.66
N PHE A 36 -10.02 -3.40 -15.19
CA PHE A 36 -8.86 -3.87 -14.44
C PHE A 36 -9.16 -3.76 -12.93
N ASP A 37 -9.37 -4.88 -12.28
CA ASP A 37 -9.91 -4.96 -10.91
C ASP A 37 -8.88 -5.44 -9.88
N ALA A 38 -7.70 -4.81 -9.85
CA ALA A 38 -6.70 -5.04 -8.81
C ALA A 38 -7.11 -4.40 -7.48
N THR A 39 -6.78 -5.07 -6.38
CA THR A 39 -7.07 -4.62 -5.01
C THR A 39 -5.79 -4.21 -4.27
N VAL A 40 -5.93 -3.54 -3.14
CA VAL A 40 -4.80 -3.26 -2.23
C VAL A 40 -4.24 -4.56 -1.64
N GLU A 41 -5.10 -5.55 -1.45
CA GLU A 41 -4.68 -6.89 -1.01
C GLU A 41 -3.79 -7.58 -2.07
N ASP A 42 -4.12 -7.44 -3.37
CA ASP A 42 -3.25 -7.94 -4.44
C ASP A 42 -1.89 -7.24 -4.44
N TRP A 43 -1.85 -5.93 -4.13
CA TRP A 43 -0.59 -5.20 -4.01
C TRP A 43 0.32 -5.76 -2.90
N GLY A 44 -0.28 -6.20 -1.78
CA GLY A 44 0.47 -6.85 -0.69
C GLY A 44 0.83 -8.29 -1.01
N ARG A 45 -0.18 -9.12 -1.22
CA ARG A 45 -0.02 -10.57 -1.35
C ARG A 45 0.72 -10.99 -2.60
N LEU A 46 0.57 -10.27 -3.70
CA LEU A 46 1.15 -10.65 -4.98
C LEU A 46 2.35 -9.77 -5.35
N ASP A 47 2.19 -8.44 -5.34
CA ASP A 47 3.24 -7.55 -5.85
C ASP A 47 4.36 -7.36 -4.83
N CYS A 48 4.04 -7.06 -3.58
CA CYS A 48 5.05 -6.91 -2.51
C CYS A 48 5.73 -8.25 -2.24
N SER A 49 4.96 -9.33 -2.14
CA SER A 49 5.51 -10.67 -1.95
C SER A 49 6.40 -11.10 -3.11
N GLY A 50 6.01 -10.80 -4.35
CA GLY A 50 6.82 -11.08 -5.54
C GLY A 50 8.13 -10.30 -5.55
N ALA A 51 8.09 -9.01 -5.20
CA ALA A 51 9.29 -8.17 -5.09
C ALA A 51 10.26 -8.68 -4.01
N LEU A 52 9.75 -9.07 -2.84
CA LEU A 52 10.55 -9.64 -1.77
C LEU A 52 11.15 -11.00 -2.14
N ALA A 53 10.38 -11.87 -2.79
CA ALA A 53 10.86 -13.16 -3.27
C ALA A 53 11.95 -13.02 -4.35
N TRP A 54 11.81 -12.02 -5.23
CA TRP A 54 12.83 -11.70 -6.22
C TRP A 54 14.14 -11.25 -5.55
N LEU A 55 14.06 -10.37 -4.54
CA LEU A 55 15.23 -9.93 -3.77
C LEU A 55 15.90 -11.10 -3.05
N GLU A 56 15.12 -12.00 -2.45
CA GLU A 56 15.64 -13.18 -1.78
C GLU A 56 16.42 -14.09 -2.73
N THR A 57 15.89 -14.31 -3.93
CA THR A 57 16.55 -15.12 -4.94
C THR A 57 17.85 -14.45 -5.43
N ARG A 58 17.83 -13.13 -5.59
CA ARG A 58 18.97 -12.38 -6.14
C ARG A 58 20.06 -12.10 -5.10
N TYR A 59 19.69 -11.94 -3.83
CA TYR A 59 20.56 -11.58 -2.73
C TYR A 59 20.24 -12.42 -1.47
N PRO A 60 20.47 -13.74 -1.50
CA PRO A 60 19.99 -14.65 -0.44
C PRO A 60 20.62 -14.40 0.94
N ALA A 61 21.85 -13.85 0.98
CA ALA A 61 22.57 -13.57 2.23
C ALA A 61 22.42 -12.11 2.71
N ALA A 62 21.72 -11.25 1.98
CA ALA A 62 21.58 -9.85 2.34
C ALA A 62 20.47 -9.64 3.37
N GLU A 63 20.67 -8.73 4.31
CA GLU A 63 19.57 -8.17 5.13
C GLU A 63 18.55 -7.45 4.24
N ARG A 64 17.28 -7.64 4.51
CA ARG A 64 16.16 -7.04 3.77
C ARG A 64 15.54 -5.93 4.58
N LEU A 65 15.80 -4.70 4.14
CA LEU A 65 15.16 -3.50 4.66
C LEU A 65 14.02 -3.09 3.73
N VAL A 66 12.84 -2.91 4.27
CA VAL A 66 11.71 -2.35 3.55
C VAL A 66 11.45 -0.93 4.04
N VAL A 67 11.24 -0.01 3.09
CA VAL A 67 10.78 1.35 3.39
C VAL A 67 9.38 1.52 2.82
N GLY A 68 8.39 1.55 3.69
CA GLY A 68 6.99 1.73 3.34
C GLY A 68 6.53 3.17 3.57
N HIS A 69 6.21 3.90 2.50
CA HIS A 69 5.65 5.25 2.58
C HIS A 69 4.14 5.22 2.36
N SER A 70 3.37 5.87 3.24
CA SER A 70 1.91 5.98 3.13
C SER A 70 1.27 4.59 2.99
N VAL A 71 0.51 4.34 1.91
CA VAL A 71 -0.08 3.02 1.60
C VAL A 71 0.95 1.90 1.54
N GLY A 72 2.21 2.19 1.21
CA GLY A 72 3.28 1.19 1.15
C GLY A 72 3.54 0.48 2.47
N GLY A 73 3.38 1.16 3.59
CA GLY A 73 3.48 0.52 4.90
C GLY A 73 2.37 -0.50 5.13
N PHE A 74 1.14 -0.15 4.76
CA PHE A 74 0.00 -1.05 4.85
C PHE A 74 0.14 -2.25 3.89
N VAL A 75 0.55 -2.01 2.66
CA VAL A 75 0.79 -3.04 1.64
C VAL A 75 1.86 -4.04 2.10
N THR A 76 2.93 -3.54 2.76
CA THR A 76 3.99 -4.42 3.31
C THR A 76 3.42 -5.37 4.37
N GLY A 77 2.53 -4.90 5.24
CA GLY A 77 1.85 -5.74 6.24
C GLY A 77 0.94 -6.82 5.66
N LEU A 78 0.49 -6.65 4.42
CA LEU A 78 -0.32 -7.64 3.69
C LEU A 78 0.53 -8.67 2.94
N SER A 79 1.86 -8.54 2.91
CA SER A 79 2.70 -9.48 2.19
C SER A 79 2.76 -10.84 2.88
N THR A 80 2.75 -11.92 2.10
CA THR A 80 2.83 -13.29 2.61
C THR A 80 4.24 -13.72 3.03
N VAL A 81 5.24 -12.90 2.72
CA VAL A 81 6.66 -13.09 3.06
C VAL A 81 7.15 -12.10 4.11
N GLY A 82 6.23 -11.47 4.86
CA GLY A 82 6.54 -10.47 5.89
C GLY A 82 7.51 -10.96 6.96
N ALA A 83 7.48 -12.27 7.28
CA ALA A 83 8.43 -12.90 8.20
C ALA A 83 9.91 -12.86 7.70
N ARG A 84 10.14 -12.50 6.45
CA ARG A 84 11.48 -12.42 5.84
C ARG A 84 12.00 -10.97 5.73
N ILE A 85 11.32 -10.02 6.31
CA ILE A 85 11.74 -8.62 6.42
C ILE A 85 12.55 -8.48 7.70
N ASP A 86 13.83 -8.17 7.56
CA ASP A 86 14.72 -8.03 8.72
C ASP A 86 14.55 -6.66 9.40
N ARG A 87 14.24 -5.62 8.61
CA ARG A 87 13.97 -4.28 9.12
C ARG A 87 12.89 -3.57 8.30
N LEU A 88 12.03 -2.82 8.98
CA LEU A 88 10.94 -2.07 8.36
C LEU A 88 10.98 -0.62 8.83
N LEU A 89 11.09 0.32 7.89
CA LEU A 89 10.94 1.75 8.12
C LEU A 89 9.61 2.21 7.54
N LEU A 90 8.72 2.71 8.39
CA LEU A 90 7.44 3.27 8.00
C LEU A 90 7.48 4.79 8.01
N VAL A 91 7.14 5.40 6.87
CA VAL A 91 7.11 6.85 6.71
C VAL A 91 5.70 7.29 6.38
N GLY A 92 5.02 7.93 7.34
CA GLY A 92 3.64 8.39 7.17
C GLY A 92 2.67 7.27 6.78
N ALA A 93 2.95 6.03 7.20
CA ALA A 93 2.05 4.91 6.97
C ALA A 93 0.78 5.07 7.81
N HIS A 94 -0.36 4.79 7.19
CA HIS A 94 -1.66 4.94 7.85
C HIS A 94 -2.69 3.97 7.27
N SER A 95 -3.74 3.74 8.04
CA SER A 95 -4.84 2.82 7.67
C SER A 95 -5.75 3.37 6.55
N GLY A 96 -5.67 4.67 6.27
CA GLY A 96 -6.61 5.39 5.40
C GLY A 96 -7.92 5.76 6.09
N PHE A 97 -8.05 5.55 7.38
CA PHE A 97 -9.21 5.96 8.15
C PHE A 97 -9.28 7.48 8.29
N TYR A 98 -10.40 8.09 7.94
CA TYR A 98 -10.56 9.55 7.94
C TYR A 98 -10.38 10.18 9.33
N GLY A 99 -10.64 9.43 10.40
CA GLY A 99 -10.51 9.89 11.79
C GLY A 99 -9.06 10.12 12.25
N ASP A 100 -8.07 9.55 11.55
CA ASP A 100 -6.64 9.71 11.86
C ASP A 100 -6.09 11.05 11.34
N TYR A 101 -6.84 11.75 10.52
CA TYR A 101 -6.44 13.06 9.99
C TYR A 101 -6.71 14.18 11.01
N ALA A 102 -6.05 15.33 10.83
CA ALA A 102 -6.33 16.52 11.62
C ALA A 102 -7.81 16.90 11.58
N SER A 103 -8.37 17.34 12.70
CA SER A 103 -9.83 17.56 12.86
C SER A 103 -10.45 18.42 11.75
N ARG A 104 -9.73 19.43 11.27
CA ARG A 104 -10.17 20.28 10.15
C ARG A 104 -10.25 19.56 8.79
N ALA A 105 -9.48 18.49 8.62
CA ALA A 105 -9.44 17.72 7.37
C ALA A 105 -10.43 16.54 7.36
N ARG A 106 -10.87 16.07 8.52
CA ARG A 106 -11.76 14.88 8.66
C ARG A 106 -13.01 14.94 7.81
N PRO A 107 -13.79 16.04 7.79
CA PRO A 107 -15.02 16.08 6.97
C PRO A 107 -14.73 15.91 5.50
N TRP A 108 -13.66 16.55 4.99
CA TRP A 108 -13.24 16.40 3.61
C TRP A 108 -12.74 14.98 3.32
N MET A 109 -11.93 14.41 4.20
CA MET A 109 -11.44 13.02 4.04
C MET A 109 -12.58 12.02 4.07
N TYR A 110 -13.58 12.22 4.92
CA TYR A 110 -14.80 11.40 4.92
C TYR A 110 -15.53 11.45 3.56
N VAL A 111 -15.78 12.66 3.05
CA VAL A 111 -16.44 12.84 1.75
C VAL A 111 -15.60 12.24 0.62
N LEU A 112 -14.30 12.47 0.64
CA LEU A 112 -13.40 11.93 -0.38
C LEU A 112 -13.42 10.40 -0.42
N TRP A 113 -13.25 9.75 0.76
CA TRP A 113 -13.13 8.29 0.83
C TRP A 113 -14.47 7.58 0.68
N HIS A 114 -15.52 8.08 1.33
CA HIS A 114 -16.78 7.33 1.45
C HIS A 114 -17.86 7.77 0.46
N VAL A 115 -17.71 8.91 -0.20
CA VAL A 115 -18.69 9.43 -1.17
C VAL A 115 -18.06 9.57 -2.55
N LEU A 116 -17.06 10.46 -2.69
CA LEU A 116 -16.52 10.83 -4.00
C LEU A 116 -15.79 9.68 -4.67
N MET A 117 -14.87 9.02 -3.95
CA MET A 117 -14.09 7.91 -4.49
C MET A 117 -14.98 6.76 -4.96
N PRO A 118 -15.89 6.19 -4.15
CA PRO A 118 -16.73 5.10 -4.62
C PRO A 118 -17.72 5.50 -5.72
N ALA A 119 -18.26 6.72 -5.69
CA ALA A 119 -19.19 7.19 -6.72
C ALA A 119 -18.47 7.30 -8.07
N LEU A 120 -17.35 8.01 -8.13
CA LEU A 120 -16.56 8.15 -9.36
C LEU A 120 -16.05 6.81 -9.88
N THR A 121 -15.58 5.96 -8.98
CA THR A 121 -15.07 4.63 -9.35
C THR A 121 -16.15 3.78 -10.00
N ARG A 122 -17.39 3.82 -9.51
CA ARG A 122 -18.51 3.07 -10.10
C ARG A 122 -18.93 3.61 -11.48
N VAL A 123 -18.92 4.94 -11.65
CA VAL A 123 -19.33 5.59 -12.91
C VAL A 123 -18.26 5.47 -13.99
N VAL A 124 -17.00 5.71 -13.61
CA VAL A 124 -15.87 5.75 -14.56
C VAL A 124 -15.27 4.36 -14.81
N GLY A 125 -15.45 3.42 -13.86
CA GLY A 125 -14.86 2.09 -13.89
C GLY A 125 -13.47 1.99 -13.22
N TYR A 126 -12.94 3.12 -12.73
CA TYR A 126 -11.72 3.26 -11.93
C TYR A 126 -11.76 4.62 -11.22
N PHE A 127 -10.92 4.88 -10.22
CA PHE A 127 -10.83 6.21 -9.60
C PHE A 127 -9.89 7.12 -10.40
N PRO A 128 -10.40 8.20 -11.03
CA PRO A 128 -9.60 9.07 -11.90
C PRO A 128 -8.86 10.16 -11.10
N GLY A 129 -8.02 9.77 -10.13
CA GLY A 129 -7.38 10.68 -9.18
C GLY A 129 -6.49 11.73 -9.82
N ARG A 130 -5.77 11.37 -10.89
CA ARG A 130 -4.92 12.30 -11.64
C ARG A 130 -5.71 13.46 -12.27
N ARG A 131 -6.87 13.18 -12.83
CA ARG A 131 -7.75 14.22 -13.43
C ARG A 131 -8.30 15.18 -12.40
N LEU A 132 -8.41 14.74 -11.16
CA LEU A 132 -8.88 15.55 -10.03
C LEU A 132 -7.76 16.30 -9.31
N GLY A 133 -6.50 16.05 -9.67
CA GLY A 133 -5.35 16.60 -8.95
C GLY A 133 -5.21 16.11 -7.50
N LEU A 134 -5.83 14.98 -7.16
CA LEU A 134 -5.88 14.45 -5.80
C LEU A 134 -4.83 13.37 -5.56
N LEU A 135 -4.85 12.32 -6.35
CA LEU A 135 -4.06 11.11 -6.21
C LEU A 135 -3.70 10.54 -7.59
N GLU A 136 -2.99 9.41 -7.60
CA GLU A 136 -2.88 8.57 -8.79
C GLU A 136 -4.26 8.02 -9.20
N ASP A 137 -4.39 7.63 -10.47
CA ASP A 137 -5.54 6.84 -10.89
C ASP A 137 -5.45 5.45 -10.25
N LEU A 138 -6.51 5.00 -9.61
CA LEU A 138 -6.53 3.71 -8.91
C LEU A 138 -7.41 2.71 -9.64
N PRO A 139 -6.97 1.43 -9.75
CA PRO A 139 -7.86 0.35 -10.16
C PRO A 139 -9.14 0.31 -9.33
N ARG A 140 -10.22 -0.18 -9.93
CA ARG A 140 -11.54 -0.22 -9.30
C ARG A 140 -11.53 -0.93 -7.95
N GLY A 141 -10.92 -2.12 -7.89
CA GLY A 141 -10.84 -2.91 -6.66
C GLY A 141 -10.09 -2.19 -5.55
N ALA A 142 -8.90 -1.61 -5.86
CA ALA A 142 -8.11 -0.87 -4.90
C ALA A 142 -8.85 0.36 -4.35
N ALA A 143 -9.51 1.13 -5.23
CA ALA A 143 -10.27 2.31 -4.82
C ALA A 143 -11.47 1.95 -3.93
N LEU A 144 -12.23 0.92 -4.27
CA LEU A 144 -13.39 0.50 -3.49
C LEU A 144 -13.00 -0.15 -2.16
N GLN A 145 -11.94 -0.95 -2.16
CA GLN A 145 -11.41 -1.53 -0.92
C GLN A 145 -10.88 -0.44 0.02
N TRP A 146 -10.18 0.56 -0.52
CA TRP A 146 -9.73 1.71 0.27
C TRP A 146 -10.91 2.51 0.84
N ALA A 147 -11.91 2.81 0.02
CA ALA A 147 -13.12 3.53 0.43
C ALA A 147 -13.96 2.79 1.48
N GLY A 148 -13.90 1.47 1.50
CA GLY A 148 -14.61 0.63 2.46
C GLY A 148 -13.96 0.51 3.83
N ARG A 149 -12.76 1.08 4.03
CA ARG A 149 -12.02 0.95 5.28
C ARG A 149 -12.70 1.65 6.43
N ARG A 150 -12.76 0.93 7.54
CA ARG A 150 -13.20 1.42 8.84
C ARG A 150 -12.00 1.61 9.76
N HIS A 151 -12.21 2.16 10.93
CA HIS A 151 -11.21 2.20 11.98
C HIS A 151 -10.71 0.77 12.23
N PRO A 152 -9.40 0.51 12.12
CA PRO A 152 -8.87 -0.78 12.54
C PRO A 152 -9.06 -0.89 14.04
N ASP A 153 -10.05 -1.64 14.47
CA ASP A 153 -10.24 -1.96 15.88
C ASP A 153 -9.33 -3.14 16.21
N PHE A 154 -8.07 -2.84 16.50
CA PHE A 154 -7.09 -3.85 16.90
C PHE A 154 -7.38 -4.43 18.30
N ARG A 155 -8.46 -4.01 18.95
CA ARG A 155 -8.77 -4.43 20.32
C ARG A 155 -9.48 -5.77 20.40
N ASP A 156 -10.22 -6.13 19.37
CA ASP A 156 -11.08 -7.32 19.36
C ASP A 156 -10.59 -8.44 18.44
N ASP A 157 -9.44 -8.27 17.81
CA ASP A 157 -8.93 -9.25 16.86
C ASP A 157 -7.89 -10.14 17.55
N ASP A 158 -8.39 -11.08 18.38
CA ASP A 158 -7.56 -12.13 19.00
C ASP A 158 -6.81 -12.97 17.95
N ASP A 159 -7.33 -12.99 16.71
CA ASP A 159 -6.70 -13.62 15.55
C ASP A 159 -5.38 -12.95 15.11
N LEU A 160 -5.15 -11.69 15.50
CA LEU A 160 -3.90 -10.97 15.24
C LEU A 160 -2.86 -11.09 16.35
N ARG A 161 -3.11 -11.91 17.36
CA ARG A 161 -2.17 -12.13 18.46
C ARG A 161 -1.50 -13.49 18.34
N LEU A 162 -0.17 -13.47 18.49
CA LEU A 162 0.60 -14.67 18.74
C LEU A 162 0.26 -15.22 20.15
N PRO A 163 0.50 -16.52 20.43
CA PRO A 163 0.26 -17.13 21.74
C PRO A 163 0.98 -16.43 22.90
N ASP A 164 2.04 -15.67 22.61
CA ASP A 164 2.80 -14.86 23.58
C ASP A 164 2.24 -13.45 23.78
N GLY A 165 1.08 -13.12 23.18
CA GLY A 165 0.40 -11.83 23.28
C GLY A 165 0.90 -10.72 22.35
N ARG A 166 1.94 -10.97 21.54
CA ARG A 166 2.41 -10.03 20.53
C ARG A 166 1.46 -10.01 19.35
N LEU A 167 1.44 -8.88 18.62
CA LEU A 167 0.69 -8.78 17.38
C LEU A 167 1.34 -9.67 16.30
N ASP A 168 0.55 -10.54 15.68
CA ASP A 168 0.94 -11.25 14.47
C ASP A 168 0.74 -10.33 13.26
N LEU A 169 1.80 -9.64 12.86
CA LEU A 169 1.78 -8.74 11.71
C LEU A 169 1.88 -9.48 10.37
N ALA A 170 1.88 -10.82 10.39
CA ALA A 170 1.95 -11.66 9.20
C ALA A 170 0.57 -12.14 8.71
N ARG A 171 -0.50 -11.81 9.42
CA ARG A 171 -1.90 -12.09 9.03
C ARG A 171 -2.62 -10.89 8.48
#